data_ef5cb30e20c73a0baf6ba575410e96bb
#
_entry.id   ef5cb30e20c73a0baf6ba575410e96bb
#
_cell.length_a   1.000
_cell.length_b   1.000
_cell.length_c   1.000
_cell.angle_alpha   90.00
_cell.angle_beta   90.00
_cell.angle_gamma   90.00
#
_symmetry.space_group_name_H-M   'P 1'
#
loop_
_entity.id
_entity.type
_entity.pdbx_description
1 polymer ?
#
loop_
_entity_poly.entity_id
_entity_poly.type
_entity_poly.pdbx_seq_one_letter_code
_entity_poly.pdbx_strand_id
1 'polypeptide(L)'
;MANSPVAYPLGAPVVADNKITVDMAFSQPGRITKRLSDLTLQKFIAPELFGSPGTTTSAGAIIYDVVTINELYTKNDVEQRGPSDEYPIVQGERLQPKVAQSEDWGGKFWMSDEAIRRNDTVQMDRLTRQTGNTIVRKVNNRTIAVLDAVITSLGGAGVVPGHDWGNVELTGTSPTPMAERPFADIISAQLAADVEELDYFYNVWLVNPQEYATLRIVYGPDLTSILDDAEISMFRSNRITAGTAYAAVRGGVGFLGYEQMLQTETWREPATKRNWVQSSVLPIMAVTDPYAVKKVTGLAG
;
A
#
# COMPACT_ATOMS: atom_id res chain seq x y z
N MET A 1 -26.47 42.00 19.92
CA MET A 1 -25.77 41.62 21.19
C MET A 1 -25.14 40.27 20.93
N ALA A 2 -23.82 40.24 20.84
CA ALA A 2 -23.10 39.02 20.70
C ALA A 2 -23.19 38.21 22.01
N ASN A 3 -23.79 37.03 21.97
CA ASN A 3 -23.79 36.13 23.12
C ASN A 3 -22.34 35.82 23.46
N SER A 4 -21.86 36.34 24.55
CA SER A 4 -20.60 35.88 25.12
C SER A 4 -20.68 34.37 25.35
N PRO A 5 -19.71 33.58 24.88
CA PRO A 5 -19.73 32.17 25.12
C PRO A 5 -19.73 31.91 26.62
N VAL A 6 -20.65 31.10 27.08
CA VAL A 6 -20.73 30.71 28.48
C VAL A 6 -19.39 30.12 28.84
N ALA A 7 -18.67 30.85 29.69
CA ALA A 7 -17.40 30.35 30.19
C ALA A 7 -17.66 29.11 31.00
N TYR A 8 -17.13 28.03 30.57
CA TYR A 8 -16.72 26.82 31.20
C TYR A 8 -17.11 26.65 32.69
N PRO A 9 -17.40 25.48 33.22
CA PRO A 9 -16.95 24.17 32.74
C PRO A 9 -18.05 23.27 32.14
N LEU A 10 -19.27 23.74 32.03
CA LEU A 10 -20.44 22.93 31.64
C LEU A 10 -21.14 23.45 30.38
N GLY A 11 -20.53 24.39 29.70
CA GLY A 11 -21.08 24.93 28.46
C GLY A 11 -20.88 23.98 27.26
N ALA A 12 -21.74 24.14 26.24
CA ALA A 12 -21.57 23.47 24.97
C ALA A 12 -20.21 23.83 24.33
N PRO A 13 -19.58 22.92 23.57
CA PRO A 13 -18.34 23.22 22.89
C PRO A 13 -18.52 24.41 21.95
N VAL A 14 -17.63 25.39 22.07
CA VAL A 14 -17.68 26.63 21.29
C VAL A 14 -16.77 26.53 20.09
N VAL A 15 -17.31 26.81 18.91
CA VAL A 15 -16.53 27.03 17.70
C VAL A 15 -16.18 28.51 17.64
N ALA A 16 -14.96 28.89 18.00
CA ALA A 16 -14.44 30.23 17.83
C ALA A 16 -13.71 30.32 16.49
N ASP A 17 -14.01 31.32 15.69
CA ASP A 17 -13.34 31.61 14.42
C ASP A 17 -13.22 30.42 13.45
N ASN A 18 -14.26 29.62 13.30
CA ASN A 18 -14.24 28.37 12.51
C ASN A 18 -13.22 27.32 12.99
N LYS A 19 -12.67 27.43 14.19
CA LYS A 19 -11.75 26.48 14.79
C LYS A 19 -12.49 25.48 15.67
N ILE A 20 -12.11 24.22 15.55
CA ILE A 20 -12.64 23.15 16.40
C ILE A 20 -11.90 23.21 17.75
N THR A 21 -12.65 23.30 18.86
CA THR A 21 -12.06 23.18 20.18
C THR A 21 -11.71 21.71 20.50
N VAL A 22 -10.75 21.48 21.39
CA VAL A 22 -10.36 20.13 21.81
C VAL A 22 -11.52 19.38 22.45
N ASP A 23 -12.31 20.05 23.28
CA ASP A 23 -13.50 19.46 23.91
C ASP A 23 -14.55 19.00 22.87
N MET A 24 -14.78 19.81 21.83
CA MET A 24 -15.65 19.41 20.72
C MET A 24 -15.11 18.22 19.94
N ALA A 25 -13.79 18.09 19.78
CA ALA A 25 -13.18 16.95 19.12
C ALA A 25 -13.41 15.67 19.94
N PHE A 26 -13.27 15.71 21.26
CA PHE A 26 -13.55 14.57 22.14
C PHE A 26 -15.05 14.20 22.17
N SER A 27 -15.93 15.19 22.07
CA SER A 27 -17.38 14.94 22.01
C SER A 27 -17.84 14.36 20.67
N GLN A 28 -17.03 14.50 19.62
CA GLN A 28 -17.34 14.02 18.26
C GLN A 28 -16.14 13.27 17.66
N PRO A 29 -15.90 12.02 18.08
CA PRO A 29 -14.73 11.23 17.66
C PRO A 29 -14.65 11.03 16.13
N GLY A 30 -15.77 11.06 15.42
CA GLY A 30 -15.80 11.02 13.96
C GLY A 30 -15.03 12.17 13.27
N ARG A 31 -14.83 13.31 13.92
CA ARG A 31 -13.99 14.40 13.41
C ARG A 31 -12.51 14.06 13.51
N ILE A 32 -12.10 13.36 14.58
CA ILE A 32 -10.73 12.86 14.74
C ILE A 32 -10.47 11.79 13.69
N THR A 33 -11.43 10.87 13.49
CA THR A 33 -11.37 9.84 12.45
C THR A 33 -11.18 10.46 11.07
N LYS A 34 -12.01 11.47 10.72
CA LYS A 34 -11.88 12.15 9.43
C LYS A 34 -10.50 12.80 9.26
N ARG A 35 -10.01 13.50 10.28
CA ARG A 35 -8.69 14.13 10.23
C ARG A 35 -7.56 13.10 10.12
N LEU A 36 -7.66 11.99 10.85
CA LEU A 36 -6.75 10.86 10.71
C LEU A 36 -6.81 10.27 9.30
N SER A 37 -7.99 10.03 8.77
CA SER A 37 -8.20 9.52 7.42
C SER A 37 -7.56 10.44 6.37
N ASP A 38 -7.81 11.75 6.45
CA ASP A 38 -7.21 12.73 5.53
C ASP A 38 -5.67 12.74 5.59
N LEU A 39 -5.10 12.46 6.77
CA LEU A 39 -3.65 12.40 6.96
C LEU A 39 -3.04 11.06 6.51
N THR A 40 -3.80 9.97 6.52
CA THR A 40 -3.30 8.61 6.33
C THR A 40 -3.57 8.05 4.95
N LEU A 41 -4.75 8.27 4.37
CA LEU A 41 -5.17 7.62 3.13
C LEU A 41 -4.24 7.89 1.94
N GLN A 42 -3.67 9.09 1.85
CA GLN A 42 -2.75 9.46 0.77
C GLN A 42 -1.34 8.84 0.89
N LYS A 43 -1.07 8.10 1.96
CA LYS A 43 0.25 7.55 2.26
C LYS A 43 0.29 6.03 2.30
N PHE A 44 -0.84 5.37 2.15
CA PHE A 44 -0.89 3.92 2.06
C PHE A 44 -0.41 3.44 0.69
N ILE A 45 0.47 2.43 0.69
CA ILE A 45 0.95 1.77 -0.53
C ILE A 45 -0.07 0.72 -1.00
N ALA A 46 -0.75 0.07 -0.05
CA ALA A 46 -1.64 -1.04 -0.33
C ALA A 46 -2.71 -0.75 -1.41
N PRO A 47 -3.40 0.41 -1.45
CA PRO A 47 -4.40 0.71 -2.48
C PRO A 47 -3.84 0.79 -3.91
N GLU A 48 -2.56 1.02 -4.07
CA GLU A 48 -1.93 1.05 -5.41
C GLU A 48 -1.69 -0.36 -5.97
N LEU A 49 -1.55 -1.35 -5.10
CA LEU A 49 -1.22 -2.73 -5.44
C LEU A 49 -2.44 -3.63 -5.43
N PHE A 50 -3.36 -3.38 -4.51
CA PHE A 50 -4.51 -4.21 -4.24
C PHE A 50 -5.79 -3.54 -4.71
N GLY A 51 -6.63 -4.30 -5.39
CA GLY A 51 -7.97 -3.88 -5.75
C GLY A 51 -8.95 -3.98 -4.57
N SER A 52 -10.18 -3.55 -4.79
CA SER A 52 -11.26 -3.71 -3.82
C SER A 52 -11.88 -5.12 -3.97
N PRO A 53 -12.18 -5.82 -2.87
CA PRO A 53 -12.72 -7.17 -2.92
C PRO A 53 -14.17 -7.24 -3.47
N GLY A 54 -14.81 -6.11 -3.72
CA GLY A 54 -16.20 -6.06 -4.21
C GLY A 54 -17.26 -6.54 -3.19
N THR A 55 -16.85 -7.10 -2.06
CA THR A 55 -17.71 -7.63 -1.00
C THR A 55 -17.31 -7.07 0.36
N THR A 56 -18.29 -6.83 1.21
CA THR A 56 -18.04 -6.45 2.61
C THR A 56 -17.60 -7.67 3.41
N THR A 57 -16.51 -7.52 4.15
CA THR A 57 -15.94 -8.58 4.98
C THR A 57 -16.45 -8.41 6.40
N SER A 58 -17.38 -9.25 6.82
CA SER A 58 -17.93 -9.20 8.19
C SER A 58 -17.54 -10.38 9.08
N ALA A 59 -16.74 -11.32 8.56
CA ALA A 59 -16.44 -12.59 9.23
C ALA A 59 -14.98 -12.74 9.67
N GLY A 60 -14.21 -11.66 9.71
CA GLY A 60 -12.81 -11.68 10.16
C GLY A 60 -11.83 -12.40 9.22
N ALA A 61 -12.31 -13.04 8.15
CA ALA A 61 -11.50 -13.75 7.19
C ALA A 61 -12.15 -13.78 5.81
N ILE A 62 -11.33 -13.87 4.76
CA ILE A 62 -11.76 -14.08 3.38
C ILE A 62 -11.09 -15.33 2.83
N ILE A 63 -11.88 -16.20 2.21
CA ILE A 63 -11.36 -17.33 1.43
C ILE A 63 -11.15 -16.86 0.01
N TYR A 64 -10.00 -17.16 -0.56
CA TYR A 64 -9.62 -16.75 -1.92
C TYR A 64 -8.78 -17.81 -2.61
N ASP A 65 -8.86 -17.86 -3.92
CA ASP A 65 -8.03 -18.73 -4.75
C ASP A 65 -6.77 -17.95 -5.20
N VAL A 66 -5.69 -18.67 -5.44
CA VAL A 66 -4.42 -18.11 -5.87
C VAL A 66 -4.14 -18.56 -7.29
N VAL A 67 -3.87 -17.61 -8.16
CA VAL A 67 -3.47 -17.84 -9.56
C VAL A 67 -2.20 -18.66 -9.63
N THR A 68 -2.18 -19.64 -10.52
CA THR A 68 -1.02 -20.48 -10.84
C THR A 68 -0.46 -20.12 -12.21
N ILE A 69 0.76 -20.55 -12.51
CA ILE A 69 1.40 -20.28 -13.81
C ILE A 69 0.60 -20.86 -15.01
N ASN A 70 -0.22 -21.88 -14.75
CA ASN A 70 -1.04 -22.53 -15.78
C ASN A 70 -2.48 -21.99 -15.83
N GLU A 71 -2.75 -20.84 -15.20
CA GLU A 71 -4.12 -20.28 -15.09
C GLU A 71 -4.79 -20.05 -16.46
N LEU A 72 -4.01 -19.61 -17.44
CA LEU A 72 -4.53 -19.31 -18.79
C LEU A 72 -4.65 -20.54 -19.68
N TYR A 73 -4.05 -21.66 -19.28
CA TYR A 73 -4.00 -22.85 -20.13
C TYR A 73 -4.69 -24.04 -19.46
N THR A 74 -5.29 -24.88 -20.29
CA THR A 74 -5.86 -26.15 -19.83
C THR A 74 -4.76 -27.16 -19.57
N LYS A 75 -4.99 -28.09 -18.64
CA LYS A 75 -4.03 -29.12 -18.26
C LYS A 75 -3.67 -30.07 -19.43
N ASN A 76 -4.63 -30.27 -20.34
CA ASN A 76 -4.45 -31.07 -21.55
C ASN A 76 -4.53 -30.12 -22.74
N ASP A 77 -3.71 -30.36 -23.75
CA ASP A 77 -3.69 -29.58 -24.98
C ASP A 77 -4.92 -29.82 -25.86
N VAL A 78 -5.20 -28.89 -26.74
CA VAL A 78 -6.21 -29.05 -27.80
C VAL A 78 -5.59 -29.75 -29.01
N GLU A 79 -6.32 -30.65 -29.59
CA GLU A 79 -5.84 -31.44 -30.74
C GLU A 79 -6.70 -31.15 -31.98
N GLN A 80 -6.06 -31.26 -33.17
CA GLN A 80 -6.76 -31.17 -34.42
C GLN A 80 -7.56 -32.47 -34.65
N ARG A 81 -8.87 -32.35 -34.80
CA ARG A 81 -9.76 -33.47 -35.03
C ARG A 81 -9.87 -33.83 -36.50
N GLY A 82 -9.83 -35.12 -36.82
CA GLY A 82 -10.23 -35.65 -38.11
C GLY A 82 -11.76 -35.67 -38.31
N PRO A 83 -12.24 -35.87 -39.58
CA PRO A 83 -13.67 -36.04 -39.82
C PRO A 83 -14.22 -37.28 -39.06
N SER A 84 -15.27 -37.09 -38.29
CA SER A 84 -15.95 -38.09 -37.43
C SER A 84 -15.19 -38.52 -36.16
N ASP A 85 -14.07 -37.89 -35.83
CA ASP A 85 -13.38 -38.11 -34.54
C ASP A 85 -14.00 -37.28 -33.41
N GLU A 86 -13.78 -37.64 -32.15
CA GLU A 86 -14.21 -36.92 -30.99
C GLU A 86 -13.15 -35.88 -30.57
N TYR A 87 -13.58 -34.72 -30.04
CA TYR A 87 -12.64 -33.74 -29.47
C TYR A 87 -12.11 -34.22 -28.11
N PRO A 88 -10.83 -33.99 -27.80
CA PRO A 88 -10.29 -34.34 -26.50
C PRO A 88 -10.99 -33.53 -25.38
N ILE A 89 -11.17 -34.18 -24.23
CA ILE A 89 -11.67 -33.50 -23.05
C ILE A 89 -10.53 -32.68 -22.44
N VAL A 90 -10.67 -31.36 -22.43
CA VAL A 90 -9.73 -30.45 -21.75
C VAL A 90 -10.19 -30.18 -20.32
N GLN A 91 -9.24 -30.15 -19.39
CA GLN A 91 -9.51 -29.93 -17.97
C GLN A 91 -8.71 -28.73 -17.47
N GLY A 92 -9.36 -27.82 -16.76
CA GLY A 92 -8.67 -26.74 -16.03
C GLY A 92 -7.98 -27.24 -14.76
N GLU A 93 -7.01 -26.49 -14.28
CA GLU A 93 -6.39 -26.75 -12.98
C GLU A 93 -7.34 -26.37 -11.86
N ARG A 94 -7.37 -27.19 -10.79
CA ARG A 94 -8.14 -26.89 -9.61
C ARG A 94 -7.30 -26.06 -8.64
N LEU A 95 -7.69 -24.82 -8.43
CA LEU A 95 -7.04 -23.92 -7.50
C LEU A 95 -7.21 -24.39 -6.03
N GLN A 96 -6.21 -24.09 -5.21
CA GLN A 96 -6.26 -24.40 -3.78
C GLN A 96 -6.68 -23.14 -3.01
N PRO A 97 -7.80 -23.15 -2.30
CA PRO A 97 -8.25 -22.00 -1.54
C PRO A 97 -7.30 -21.68 -0.39
N LYS A 98 -7.03 -20.40 -0.19
CA LYS A 98 -6.30 -19.84 0.96
C LYS A 98 -7.23 -18.96 1.78
N VAL A 99 -6.83 -18.67 3.02
CA VAL A 99 -7.60 -17.84 3.95
C VAL A 99 -6.73 -16.64 4.34
N ALA A 100 -7.24 -15.43 4.11
CA ALA A 100 -6.69 -14.20 4.66
C ALA A 100 -7.50 -13.79 5.89
N GLN A 101 -6.82 -13.49 6.99
CA GLN A 101 -7.45 -13.06 8.24
C GLN A 101 -7.29 -11.53 8.41
N SER A 102 -8.24 -10.93 9.13
CA SER A 102 -8.11 -9.53 9.54
C SER A 102 -7.00 -9.35 10.57
N GLU A 103 -6.28 -8.25 10.46
CA GLU A 103 -5.24 -7.86 11.39
C GLU A 103 -5.62 -6.53 12.05
N ASP A 104 -5.64 -6.49 13.39
CA ASP A 104 -5.96 -5.26 14.13
C ASP A 104 -4.70 -4.39 14.31
N TRP A 105 -4.71 -3.22 13.68
CA TRP A 105 -3.66 -2.21 13.77
C TRP A 105 -4.21 -0.94 14.37
N GLY A 106 -3.79 -0.61 15.58
CA GLY A 106 -4.27 0.57 16.27
C GLY A 106 -3.28 1.14 17.26
N GLY A 107 -3.68 2.27 17.82
CA GLY A 107 -2.93 2.95 18.87
C GLY A 107 -3.82 3.88 19.68
N LYS A 108 -3.42 4.16 20.91
CA LYS A 108 -4.12 5.09 21.78
C LYS A 108 -3.18 6.12 22.39
N PHE A 109 -3.72 7.32 22.59
CA PHE A 109 -3.08 8.38 23.35
C PHE A 109 -4.09 9.00 24.31
N TRP A 110 -3.61 9.81 25.21
CA TRP A 110 -4.46 10.49 26.18
C TRP A 110 -4.10 11.97 26.32
N MET A 111 -5.07 12.74 26.75
CA MET A 111 -4.91 14.12 27.18
C MET A 111 -5.49 14.31 28.58
N SER A 112 -4.86 15.14 29.40
CA SER A 112 -5.39 15.46 30.72
C SER A 112 -6.61 16.38 30.63
N ASP A 113 -7.49 16.33 31.64
CA ASP A 113 -8.61 17.24 31.75
C ASP A 113 -8.15 18.72 31.75
N GLU A 114 -6.96 19.01 32.30
CA GLU A 114 -6.37 20.35 32.33
C GLU A 114 -5.98 20.82 30.92
N ALA A 115 -5.38 19.96 30.10
CA ALA A 115 -5.01 20.28 28.72
C ALA A 115 -6.26 20.56 27.87
N ILE A 116 -7.32 19.77 28.07
CA ILE A 116 -8.60 19.98 27.39
C ILE A 116 -9.22 21.31 27.80
N ARG A 117 -9.26 21.62 29.10
CA ARG A 117 -9.76 22.89 29.62
C ARG A 117 -9.00 24.11 29.09
N ARG A 118 -7.69 23.98 28.90
CA ARG A 118 -6.82 25.01 28.32
C ARG A 118 -6.93 25.08 26.79
N ASN A 119 -7.72 24.19 26.18
CA ASN A 119 -7.89 24.07 24.74
C ASN A 119 -6.55 23.90 24.00
N ASP A 120 -5.71 22.97 24.48
CA ASP A 120 -4.39 22.70 23.88
C ASP A 120 -4.56 21.96 22.54
N THR A 121 -4.90 22.71 21.51
CA THR A 121 -5.06 22.21 20.13
C THR A 121 -3.73 21.73 19.54
N VAL A 122 -2.60 22.30 19.96
CA VAL A 122 -1.27 21.95 19.46
C VAL A 122 -0.90 20.53 19.88
N GLN A 123 -1.11 20.20 21.16
CA GLN A 123 -0.89 18.86 21.67
C GLN A 123 -1.81 17.85 20.98
N MET A 124 -3.09 18.16 20.82
CA MET A 124 -4.06 17.31 20.14
C MET A 124 -3.65 17.00 18.71
N ASP A 125 -3.32 18.02 17.93
CA ASP A 125 -2.88 17.88 16.54
C ASP A 125 -1.59 17.05 16.42
N ARG A 126 -0.64 17.30 17.31
CA ARG A 126 0.63 16.57 17.34
C ARG A 126 0.40 15.07 17.61
N LEU A 127 -0.37 14.72 18.63
CA LEU A 127 -0.64 13.33 19.00
C LEU A 127 -1.44 12.62 17.91
N THR A 128 -2.47 13.27 17.35
CA THR A 128 -3.26 12.74 16.23
C THR A 128 -2.37 12.45 15.03
N ARG A 129 -1.49 13.37 14.64
CA ARG A 129 -0.55 13.20 13.53
C ARG A 129 0.45 12.09 13.78
N GLN A 130 1.00 12.01 14.99
CA GLN A 130 1.95 10.95 15.36
C GLN A 130 1.29 9.57 15.31
N THR A 131 0.07 9.44 15.83
CA THR A 131 -0.69 8.19 15.80
C THR A 131 -0.99 7.78 14.36
N GLY A 132 -1.51 8.70 13.52
CA GLY A 132 -1.76 8.43 12.11
C GLY A 132 -0.52 7.98 11.35
N ASN A 133 0.59 8.71 11.49
CA ASN A 133 1.86 8.32 10.83
C ASN A 133 2.38 6.95 11.31
N THR A 134 2.13 6.59 12.58
CA THR A 134 2.55 5.29 13.11
C THR A 134 1.68 4.15 12.56
N ILE A 135 0.36 4.35 12.43
CA ILE A 135 -0.55 3.39 11.81
C ILE A 135 -0.14 3.18 10.34
N VAL A 136 0.03 4.25 9.56
CA VAL A 136 0.48 4.18 8.16
C VAL A 136 1.79 3.39 8.04
N ARG A 137 2.76 3.70 8.89
CA ARG A 137 4.06 3.02 8.88
C ARG A 137 3.90 1.51 9.10
N LYS A 138 3.06 1.11 10.04
CA LYS A 138 2.84 -0.31 10.35
C LYS A 138 2.10 -1.04 9.23
N VAL A 139 1.04 -0.46 8.70
CA VAL A 139 0.29 -1.03 7.58
C VAL A 139 1.16 -1.16 6.33
N ASN A 140 1.93 -0.12 5.98
CA ASN A 140 2.85 -0.18 4.83
C ASN A 140 3.96 -1.23 5.03
N ASN A 141 4.53 -1.35 6.23
CA ASN A 141 5.50 -2.42 6.51
C ASN A 141 4.86 -3.80 6.35
N ARG A 142 3.61 -3.97 6.78
CA ARG A 142 2.87 -5.21 6.61
C ARG A 142 2.61 -5.52 5.14
N THR A 143 2.23 -4.51 4.34
CA THR A 143 2.06 -4.64 2.89
C THR A 143 3.33 -5.18 2.23
N ILE A 144 4.48 -4.57 2.51
CA ILE A 144 5.77 -5.04 1.96
C ILE A 144 6.10 -6.47 2.43
N ALA A 145 5.86 -6.80 3.71
CA ALA A 145 6.09 -8.14 4.21
C ALA A 145 5.21 -9.21 3.53
N VAL A 146 3.96 -8.86 3.20
CA VAL A 146 3.06 -9.74 2.44
C VAL A 146 3.59 -9.96 1.03
N LEU A 147 4.05 -8.90 0.34
CA LEU A 147 4.68 -9.02 -0.98
C LEU A 147 5.95 -9.89 -0.94
N ASP A 148 6.85 -9.65 0.03
CA ASP A 148 8.08 -10.42 0.17
C ASP A 148 7.79 -11.91 0.43
N ALA A 149 6.79 -12.22 1.24
CA ALA A 149 6.38 -13.61 1.50
C ALA A 149 5.90 -14.31 0.22
N VAL A 150 5.11 -13.61 -0.59
CA VAL A 150 4.60 -14.12 -1.85
C VAL A 150 5.73 -14.32 -2.87
N ILE A 151 6.58 -13.31 -3.06
CA ILE A 151 7.74 -13.39 -3.96
C ILE A 151 8.67 -14.54 -3.56
N THR A 152 8.89 -14.72 -2.25
CA THR A 152 9.68 -15.83 -1.74
C THR A 152 9.03 -17.18 -2.08
N SER A 153 7.70 -17.28 -2.08
CA SER A 153 6.98 -18.50 -2.46
C SER A 153 7.11 -18.86 -3.94
N LEU A 154 7.34 -17.88 -4.82
CA LEU A 154 7.61 -18.07 -6.24
C LEU A 154 9.07 -18.49 -6.52
N GLY A 155 9.96 -18.38 -5.53
CA GLY A 155 11.38 -18.68 -5.70
C GLY A 155 12.04 -17.73 -6.72
N GLY A 156 12.84 -18.31 -7.64
CA GLY A 156 13.56 -17.53 -8.65
C GLY A 156 12.67 -16.75 -9.61
N ALA A 157 11.45 -17.20 -9.87
CA ALA A 157 10.52 -16.53 -10.77
C ALA A 157 10.00 -15.17 -10.23
N GLY A 158 10.01 -15.01 -8.91
CA GLY A 158 9.57 -13.76 -8.27
C GLY A 158 10.62 -12.64 -8.24
N VAL A 159 11.89 -12.93 -8.60
CA VAL A 159 13.00 -11.99 -8.46
C VAL A 159 13.70 -11.78 -9.79
N VAL A 160 13.89 -10.52 -10.16
CA VAL A 160 14.64 -10.11 -11.36
C VAL A 160 15.93 -9.43 -10.91
N PRO A 161 17.11 -9.89 -11.37
CA PRO A 161 18.36 -9.20 -11.12
C PRO A 161 18.41 -7.89 -11.92
N GLY A 162 18.75 -6.81 -11.26
CA GLY A 162 18.97 -5.50 -11.88
C GLY A 162 20.44 -5.09 -11.78
N HIS A 163 20.71 -3.85 -12.18
CA HIS A 163 22.03 -3.23 -12.19
C HIS A 163 22.11 -2.09 -11.17
N ASP A 164 23.30 -1.69 -10.79
CA ASP A 164 23.52 -0.54 -9.91
C ASP A 164 23.13 0.78 -10.60
N TRP A 165 22.07 1.39 -10.11
CA TRP A 165 21.60 2.69 -10.61
C TRP A 165 22.45 3.88 -10.11
N GLY A 166 23.24 3.65 -9.05
CA GLY A 166 24.04 4.69 -8.40
C GLY A 166 25.23 5.17 -9.23
N ASN A 167 25.77 4.28 -10.06
CA ASN A 167 27.00 4.50 -10.80
C ASN A 167 26.79 4.66 -12.32
N VAL A 168 25.60 5.07 -12.76
CA VAL A 168 25.27 5.20 -14.18
C VAL A 168 25.78 6.51 -14.76
N GLU A 169 26.59 6.42 -15.83
CA GLU A 169 27.01 7.55 -16.65
C GLU A 169 26.34 7.48 -18.03
N LEU A 170 25.53 8.50 -18.38
CA LEU A 170 24.89 8.58 -19.70
C LEU A 170 25.84 9.09 -20.78
N THR A 171 26.75 10.01 -20.39
CA THR A 171 27.71 10.69 -21.29
C THR A 171 29.05 10.76 -20.59
N GLY A 172 30.15 10.61 -21.33
CA GLY A 172 31.49 10.67 -20.77
C GLY A 172 32.50 9.90 -21.62
N THR A 173 33.66 9.62 -21.05
CA THR A 173 34.74 8.86 -21.72
C THR A 173 34.41 7.33 -21.75
N SER A 174 33.61 6.87 -20.81
CA SER A 174 33.21 5.45 -20.70
C SER A 174 31.72 5.35 -20.24
N PRO A 175 30.77 5.68 -21.13
CA PRO A 175 29.36 5.67 -20.75
C PRO A 175 28.88 4.26 -20.44
N THR A 176 27.98 4.14 -19.46
CA THR A 176 27.35 2.87 -19.09
C THR A 176 26.61 2.28 -20.29
N PRO A 177 26.84 0.98 -20.63
CA PRO A 177 26.13 0.30 -21.70
C PRO A 177 24.61 0.42 -21.54
N MET A 178 23.87 0.47 -22.65
CA MET A 178 22.41 0.61 -22.59
C MET A 178 21.73 -0.53 -21.81
N ALA A 179 22.29 -1.74 -21.89
CA ALA A 179 21.77 -2.94 -21.22
C ALA A 179 21.93 -2.90 -19.68
N GLU A 180 22.80 -2.02 -19.16
CA GLU A 180 23.09 -1.89 -17.73
C GLU A 180 22.45 -0.62 -17.12
N ARG A 181 21.67 0.10 -17.91
CA ARG A 181 20.98 1.33 -17.45
C ARG A 181 19.67 1.00 -16.74
N PRO A 182 19.20 1.87 -15.85
CA PRO A 182 17.96 1.64 -15.08
C PRO A 182 16.73 1.28 -15.92
N PHE A 183 16.61 1.88 -17.11
CA PHE A 183 15.50 1.59 -18.00
C PHE A 183 15.55 0.16 -18.57
N ALA A 184 16.73 -0.42 -18.74
CA ALA A 184 16.89 -1.81 -19.14
C ALA A 184 16.37 -2.78 -18.07
N ASP A 185 16.52 -2.45 -16.78
CA ASP A 185 15.98 -3.26 -15.68
C ASP A 185 14.45 -3.23 -15.66
N ILE A 186 13.86 -2.08 -16.02
CA ILE A 186 12.41 -1.94 -16.18
C ILE A 186 11.91 -2.86 -17.29
N ILE A 187 12.58 -2.84 -18.45
CA ILE A 187 12.24 -3.71 -19.59
C ILE A 187 12.47 -5.18 -19.24
N SER A 188 13.53 -5.50 -18.50
CA SER A 188 13.84 -6.87 -18.07
C SER A 188 12.79 -7.44 -17.13
N ALA A 189 12.25 -6.61 -16.25
CA ALA A 189 11.13 -7.00 -15.39
C ALA A 189 9.86 -7.28 -16.20
N GLN A 190 9.55 -6.47 -17.22
CA GLN A 190 8.43 -6.69 -18.12
C GLN A 190 8.65 -7.96 -18.97
N LEU A 191 9.85 -8.14 -19.50
CA LEU A 191 10.19 -9.36 -20.26
C LEU A 191 10.00 -10.64 -19.42
N ALA A 192 10.34 -10.59 -18.13
CA ALA A 192 10.12 -11.72 -17.23
C ALA A 192 8.63 -12.07 -17.06
N ALA A 193 7.73 -11.06 -17.13
CA ALA A 193 6.28 -11.30 -17.15
C ALA A 193 5.79 -11.87 -18.48
N ASP A 194 6.29 -11.31 -19.57
CA ASP A 194 5.88 -11.73 -20.93
C ASP A 194 6.26 -13.20 -21.20
N VAL A 195 7.41 -13.64 -20.68
CA VAL A 195 7.86 -15.05 -20.78
C VAL A 195 6.97 -16.01 -19.98
N GLU A 196 6.31 -15.53 -18.93
CA GLU A 196 5.35 -16.34 -18.16
C GLU A 196 4.00 -16.50 -18.86
N GLU A 197 3.77 -15.79 -19.99
CA GLU A 197 2.54 -15.87 -20.81
C GLU A 197 1.24 -15.60 -20.03
N LEU A 198 1.30 -14.77 -18.96
CA LEU A 198 0.16 -14.42 -18.11
C LEU A 198 -0.45 -13.05 -18.43
N ASP A 199 0.08 -12.37 -19.46
CA ASP A 199 -0.39 -11.06 -19.96
C ASP A 199 -0.39 -9.94 -18.93
N TYR A 200 0.65 -9.90 -18.06
CA TYR A 200 0.81 -8.83 -17.07
C TYR A 200 1.60 -7.65 -17.62
N PHE A 201 1.09 -6.45 -17.35
CA PHE A 201 1.80 -5.21 -17.61
C PHE A 201 2.09 -4.47 -16.30
N TYR A 202 3.38 -4.35 -15.93
CA TYR A 202 3.82 -3.72 -14.69
C TYR A 202 3.81 -2.20 -14.79
N ASN A 203 2.66 -1.60 -14.54
CA ASN A 203 2.42 -0.16 -14.61
C ASN A 203 2.69 0.61 -13.32
N VAL A 204 2.98 -0.08 -12.20
CA VAL A 204 3.31 0.51 -10.91
C VAL A 204 4.66 0.02 -10.43
N TRP A 205 5.52 0.95 -10.10
CA TRP A 205 6.83 0.67 -9.52
C TRP A 205 6.94 1.28 -8.13
N LEU A 206 7.21 0.44 -7.14
CA LEU A 206 7.52 0.88 -5.79
C LEU A 206 9.04 0.91 -5.62
N VAL A 207 9.59 2.07 -5.30
CA VAL A 207 11.04 2.28 -5.20
C VAL A 207 11.40 2.95 -3.88
N ASN A 208 12.61 2.71 -3.40
CA ASN A 208 13.12 3.50 -2.30
C ASN A 208 13.43 4.94 -2.79
N PRO A 209 13.31 5.95 -1.95
CA PRO A 209 13.63 7.33 -2.29
C PRO A 209 15.05 7.55 -2.81
N GLN A 210 16.02 6.72 -2.42
CA GLN A 210 17.41 6.82 -2.92
C GLN A 210 17.48 6.48 -4.41
N GLU A 211 16.93 5.32 -4.80
CA GLU A 211 16.88 4.90 -6.20
C GLU A 211 16.08 5.87 -7.07
N TYR A 212 14.97 6.40 -6.55
CA TYR A 212 14.24 7.45 -7.26
C TYR A 212 15.06 8.73 -7.42
N ALA A 213 15.79 9.14 -6.39
CA ALA A 213 16.68 10.31 -6.48
C ALA A 213 17.79 10.10 -7.52
N THR A 214 18.37 8.91 -7.56
CA THR A 214 19.36 8.52 -8.56
C THR A 214 18.79 8.60 -9.98
N LEU A 215 17.60 8.00 -10.21
CA LEU A 215 16.92 8.14 -11.51
C LEU A 215 16.71 9.60 -11.90
N ARG A 216 16.32 10.43 -10.93
CA ARG A 216 16.10 11.87 -11.18
C ARG A 216 17.40 12.63 -11.49
N ILE A 217 18.52 12.19 -10.93
CA ILE A 217 19.85 12.75 -11.24
C ILE A 217 20.31 12.30 -12.62
N VAL A 218 20.16 11.01 -12.94
CA VAL A 218 20.61 10.43 -14.20
C VAL A 218 19.83 10.97 -15.38
N TYR A 219 18.50 10.96 -15.33
CA TYR A 219 17.63 11.36 -16.46
C TYR A 219 17.15 12.81 -16.40
N GLY A 220 17.32 13.48 -15.26
CA GLY A 220 16.94 14.89 -15.11
C GLY A 220 15.44 15.13 -15.38
N PRO A 221 15.12 16.16 -16.20
CA PRO A 221 13.74 16.49 -16.56
C PRO A 221 13.08 15.44 -17.47
N ASP A 222 13.86 14.68 -18.22
CA ASP A 222 13.37 13.70 -19.20
C ASP A 222 12.76 12.46 -18.52
N LEU A 223 13.07 12.22 -17.24
CA LEU A 223 12.53 11.08 -16.48
C LEU A 223 11.01 10.99 -16.57
N THR A 224 10.30 12.11 -16.47
CA THR A 224 8.83 12.11 -16.50
C THR A 224 8.34 11.65 -17.87
N SER A 225 8.92 12.15 -18.95
CA SER A 225 8.56 11.75 -20.31
C SER A 225 8.84 10.27 -20.58
N ILE A 226 9.97 9.76 -20.07
CA ILE A 226 10.35 8.34 -20.21
C ILE A 226 9.35 7.44 -19.45
N LEU A 227 8.95 7.83 -18.25
CA LEU A 227 8.00 7.04 -17.47
C LEU A 227 6.58 7.09 -18.04
N ASP A 228 6.17 8.24 -18.56
CA ASP A 228 4.87 8.42 -19.22
C ASP A 228 4.79 7.62 -20.52
N ASP A 229 5.87 7.59 -21.30
CA ASP A 229 5.97 6.81 -22.54
C ASP A 229 5.94 5.29 -22.27
N ALA A 230 6.48 4.87 -21.13
CA ALA A 230 6.44 3.50 -20.66
C ALA A 230 5.16 3.16 -19.87
N GLU A 231 4.23 4.10 -19.71
CA GLU A 231 2.99 3.96 -18.93
C GLU A 231 3.23 3.54 -17.46
N ILE A 232 4.35 3.97 -16.85
CA ILE A 232 4.78 3.56 -15.52
C ILE A 232 4.56 4.69 -14.51
N SER A 233 3.92 4.36 -13.40
CA SER A 233 3.82 5.22 -12.22
C SER A 233 4.79 4.77 -11.13
N MET A 234 5.64 5.68 -10.65
CA MET A 234 6.60 5.39 -9.58
C MET A 234 6.16 5.93 -8.23
N PHE A 235 6.06 5.05 -7.25
CA PHE A 235 5.78 5.37 -5.85
C PHE A 235 7.03 5.24 -4.99
N ARG A 236 7.31 6.28 -4.20
CA ARG A 236 8.49 6.34 -3.32
C ARG A 236 8.11 5.98 -1.90
N SER A 237 8.78 5.02 -1.29
CA SER A 237 8.58 4.68 0.11
C SER A 237 9.86 4.26 0.82
N ASN A 238 10.14 4.86 1.97
CA ASN A 238 11.22 4.44 2.88
C ASN A 238 10.98 3.06 3.52
N ARG A 239 9.89 2.39 3.18
CA ARG A 239 9.60 1.03 3.66
C ARG A 239 10.21 -0.03 2.75
N ILE A 240 10.58 0.37 1.55
CA ILE A 240 11.30 -0.48 0.59
C ILE A 240 12.78 -0.45 0.94
N THR A 241 13.41 -1.60 0.95
CA THR A 241 14.85 -1.71 1.21
C THR A 241 15.63 -1.03 0.08
N ALA A 242 16.66 -0.26 0.41
CA ALA A 242 17.56 0.32 -0.59
C ALA A 242 18.17 -0.79 -1.46
N GLY A 243 18.39 -0.49 -2.73
CA GLY A 243 18.86 -1.47 -3.71
C GLY A 243 17.78 -2.43 -4.21
N THR A 244 16.50 -2.19 -3.87
CA THR A 244 15.38 -3.02 -4.34
C THR A 244 14.23 -2.17 -4.84
N ALA A 245 13.45 -2.73 -5.79
CA ALA A 245 12.20 -2.17 -6.25
C ALA A 245 11.16 -3.29 -6.45
N TYR A 246 9.89 -2.92 -6.46
CA TYR A 246 8.81 -3.84 -6.83
C TYR A 246 8.10 -3.31 -8.07
N ALA A 247 8.08 -4.12 -9.11
CA ALA A 247 7.28 -3.92 -10.30
C ALA A 247 5.95 -4.65 -10.12
N ALA A 248 4.82 -4.00 -10.30
CA ALA A 248 3.52 -4.59 -10.05
C ALA A 248 2.45 -4.10 -11.01
N VAL A 249 1.39 -4.89 -11.15
CA VAL A 249 0.15 -4.50 -11.82
C VAL A 249 -0.72 -3.72 -10.83
N ARG A 250 -1.13 -2.51 -11.20
CA ARG A 250 -1.97 -1.67 -10.35
C ARG A 250 -3.29 -2.38 -10.04
N GLY A 251 -3.57 -2.59 -8.75
CA GLY A 251 -4.79 -3.25 -8.29
C GLY A 251 -4.90 -4.74 -8.67
N GLY A 252 -3.87 -5.31 -9.31
CA GLY A 252 -3.87 -6.68 -9.82
C GLY A 252 -3.24 -7.72 -8.89
N VAL A 253 -2.45 -7.29 -7.91
CA VAL A 253 -1.75 -8.22 -6.99
C VAL A 253 -2.70 -9.03 -6.12
N GLY A 254 -3.86 -8.47 -5.83
CA GLY A 254 -4.86 -9.10 -4.99
C GLY A 254 -5.92 -8.12 -4.53
N PHE A 255 -6.49 -8.34 -3.36
CA PHE A 255 -7.48 -7.41 -2.81
C PHE A 255 -7.14 -6.95 -1.40
N LEU A 256 -7.56 -5.71 -1.10
CA LEU A 256 -7.51 -5.07 0.20
C LEU A 256 -8.94 -4.88 0.70
N GLY A 257 -9.35 -5.69 1.66
CA GLY A 257 -10.63 -5.54 2.37
C GLY A 257 -10.41 -4.89 3.73
N TYR A 258 -11.48 -4.40 4.31
CA TYR A 258 -11.50 -3.90 5.69
C TYR A 258 -12.67 -4.55 6.42
N GLU A 259 -12.40 -5.25 7.51
CA GLU A 259 -13.45 -5.66 8.44
C GLU A 259 -13.96 -4.43 9.20
N GLN A 260 -13.01 -3.57 9.62
CA GLN A 260 -13.30 -2.27 10.19
C GLN A 260 -12.41 -1.22 9.54
N MET A 261 -13.03 -0.22 8.92
CA MET A 261 -12.31 0.96 8.44
C MET A 261 -11.73 1.74 9.63
N LEU A 262 -10.81 2.65 9.36
CA LEU A 262 -10.21 3.48 10.40
C LEU A 262 -11.32 4.14 11.23
N GLN A 263 -11.38 3.76 12.49
CA GLN A 263 -12.35 4.27 13.47
C GLN A 263 -11.61 4.81 14.68
N THR A 264 -12.21 5.82 15.31
CA THR A 264 -11.68 6.43 16.53
C THR A 264 -12.74 6.39 17.62
N GLU A 265 -12.35 5.96 18.80
CA GLU A 265 -13.14 5.95 20.01
C GLU A 265 -12.52 6.86 21.06
N THR A 266 -13.36 7.47 21.86
CA THR A 266 -12.94 8.35 22.95
C THR A 266 -13.68 7.98 24.22
N TRP A 267 -12.94 7.96 25.35
CA TRP A 267 -13.54 7.78 26.67
C TRP A 267 -12.73 8.53 27.73
N ARG A 268 -13.41 8.90 28.78
CA ARG A 268 -12.79 9.55 29.95
C ARG A 268 -12.54 8.52 31.05
N GLU A 269 -11.34 8.54 31.61
CA GLU A 269 -10.95 7.78 32.78
C GLU A 269 -10.97 8.71 34.02
N PRO A 270 -12.00 8.62 34.89
CA PRO A 270 -12.15 9.55 36.00
C PRO A 270 -11.05 9.44 37.06
N ALA A 271 -10.54 8.22 37.29
CA ALA A 271 -9.54 7.95 38.30
C ALA A 271 -8.22 8.71 38.10
N THR A 272 -7.81 8.83 36.83
CA THR A 272 -6.55 9.49 36.46
C THR A 272 -6.78 10.86 35.80
N LYS A 273 -8.03 11.31 35.68
CA LYS A 273 -8.43 12.56 34.96
C LYS A 273 -7.86 12.64 33.57
N ARG A 274 -7.93 11.52 32.82
CA ARG A 274 -7.46 11.40 31.45
C ARG A 274 -8.60 11.16 30.50
N ASN A 275 -8.49 11.73 29.32
CA ASN A 275 -9.36 11.44 28.20
C ASN A 275 -8.54 10.68 27.16
N TRP A 276 -8.97 9.47 26.86
CA TRP A 276 -8.32 8.58 25.91
C TRP A 276 -8.91 8.77 24.51
N VAL A 277 -8.04 8.66 23.53
CA VAL A 277 -8.38 8.55 22.10
C VAL A 277 -7.72 7.29 21.59
N GLN A 278 -8.50 6.36 21.08
CA GLN A 278 -8.02 5.12 20.48
C GLN A 278 -8.46 5.10 19.03
N SER A 279 -7.52 4.82 18.13
CA SER A 279 -7.81 4.68 16.70
C SER A 279 -7.30 3.33 16.22
N SER A 280 -8.13 2.59 15.50
CA SER A 280 -7.80 1.28 14.96
C SER A 280 -8.34 1.09 13.56
N VAL A 281 -7.73 0.18 12.81
CA VAL A 281 -8.11 -0.24 11.47
C VAL A 281 -7.87 -1.75 11.36
N LEU A 282 -8.80 -2.49 10.78
CA LEU A 282 -8.71 -3.94 10.57
C LEU A 282 -8.65 -4.25 9.07
N PRO A 283 -7.49 -4.12 8.42
CA PRO A 283 -7.31 -4.50 7.02
C PRO A 283 -7.21 -6.02 6.88
N ILE A 284 -7.68 -6.51 5.73
CA ILE A 284 -7.48 -7.87 5.25
C ILE A 284 -6.76 -7.76 3.92
N MET A 285 -5.57 -8.33 3.83
CA MET A 285 -4.75 -8.33 2.62
C MET A 285 -4.67 -9.76 2.10
N ALA A 286 -5.16 -9.99 0.88
CA ALA A 286 -5.07 -11.27 0.21
C ALA A 286 -4.38 -11.09 -1.13
N VAL A 287 -3.33 -11.86 -1.39
CA VAL A 287 -2.65 -11.91 -2.68
C VAL A 287 -3.26 -13.04 -3.47
N THR A 288 -4.11 -12.68 -4.42
CA THR A 288 -4.74 -13.63 -5.35
C THR A 288 -3.82 -13.96 -6.51
N ASP A 289 -2.99 -13.00 -6.88
CA ASP A 289 -2.12 -13.12 -8.03
C ASP A 289 -0.64 -12.85 -7.66
N PRO A 290 0.11 -13.91 -7.39
CA PRO A 290 1.54 -13.82 -7.06
C PRO A 290 2.40 -13.31 -8.20
N TYR A 291 2.02 -13.58 -9.46
CA TYR A 291 2.78 -13.22 -10.65
C TYR A 291 2.59 -11.75 -11.05
N ALA A 292 1.54 -11.11 -10.56
CA ALA A 292 1.28 -9.69 -10.78
C ALA A 292 2.28 -8.76 -10.06
N VAL A 293 3.30 -9.32 -9.39
CA VAL A 293 4.39 -8.56 -8.75
C VAL A 293 5.73 -9.26 -8.90
N LYS A 294 6.77 -8.49 -9.22
CA LYS A 294 8.17 -8.94 -9.24
C LYS A 294 9.02 -8.04 -8.36
N LYS A 295 10.06 -8.59 -7.77
CA LYS A 295 11.06 -7.86 -7.01
C LYS A 295 12.33 -7.71 -7.85
N VAL A 296 12.73 -6.48 -8.12
CA VAL A 296 14.02 -6.17 -8.77
C VAL A 296 15.04 -5.91 -7.67
N THR A 297 16.20 -6.53 -7.75
CA THR A 297 17.27 -6.46 -6.75
C THR A 297 18.60 -6.03 -7.38
N GLY A 298 19.56 -5.56 -6.56
CA GLY A 298 20.87 -5.14 -7.06
C GLY A 298 20.89 -3.70 -7.62
N LEU A 299 19.92 -2.85 -7.25
CA LEU A 299 19.82 -1.48 -7.76
C LEU A 299 20.74 -0.48 -7.05
N ALA A 300 21.38 -0.88 -5.95
CA ALA A 300 22.44 -0.12 -5.29
C ALA A 300 23.66 -1.01 -5.15
N GLY A 301 24.84 -0.44 -5.47
CA GLY A 301 26.14 -1.07 -5.32
C GLY A 301 26.65 -1.05 -3.88
#